data_d8a5097f226fabe8084ef440bf8290ed
#
_entry.id   d8a5097f226fabe8084ef440bf8290ed
#
_cell.length_a   1.000
_cell.length_b   1.000
_cell.length_c   1.000
_cell.angle_alpha   90.00
_cell.angle_beta   90.00
_cell.angle_gamma   90.00
#
_symmetry.space_group_name_H-M   'P 1'
#
loop_
_entity.id
_entity.type
_entity.pdbx_description
1 polymer ?
#
loop_
_entity_poly.entity_id
_entity_poly.type
_entity_poly.pdbx_seq_one_letter_code
_entity_poly.pdbx_strand_id
1 'polypeptide(L)'
;MRILKFGGTSVGSADAFAQVAKIVATAHQQDGQVVVVTSAMSGVTDILINAAKAAAAGDRRPYREARDELMARHQMVAGQLVSDGVERAALGRLFEARLAAFERLCRSVEV
;
A
#
# COMPACT_ATOMS: atom_id res chain seq x y z
N MET A 1 24.44 2.10 -11.04
CA MET A 1 22.98 2.00 -10.75
C MET A 1 22.63 0.59 -10.37
N ARG A 2 21.79 0.43 -9.38
CA ARG A 2 21.36 -0.87 -8.88
C ARG A 2 19.83 -0.94 -8.88
N ILE A 3 19.28 -2.07 -9.30
CA ILE A 3 17.84 -2.31 -9.33
C ILE A 3 17.50 -3.37 -8.29
N LEU A 4 16.60 -3.04 -7.37
CA LEU A 4 16.14 -3.94 -6.31
C LEU A 4 14.65 -4.20 -6.49
N LYS A 5 14.25 -5.47 -6.39
CA LYS A 5 12.85 -5.89 -6.50
C LYS A 5 12.43 -6.61 -5.23
N PHE A 6 11.29 -6.20 -4.68
CA PHE A 6 10.73 -6.78 -3.46
C PHE A 6 9.29 -7.25 -3.73
N GLY A 7 9.03 -8.51 -3.44
CA GLY A 7 7.69 -9.07 -3.54
C GLY A 7 6.81 -8.74 -2.33
N GLY A 8 5.54 -9.16 -2.36
CA GLY A 8 4.56 -8.83 -1.33
C GLY A 8 4.90 -9.34 0.07
N THR A 9 5.56 -10.51 0.19
CA THR A 9 6.01 -11.03 1.49
C THR A 9 7.12 -10.18 2.10
N SER A 10 7.98 -9.58 1.27
CA SER A 10 9.04 -8.67 1.72
C SER A 10 8.51 -7.34 2.25
N VAL A 11 7.29 -6.98 1.89
CA VAL A 11 6.62 -5.75 2.33
C VAL A 11 5.28 -6.06 3.02
N GLY A 12 5.16 -7.23 3.63
CA GLY A 12 3.90 -7.70 4.24
C GLY A 12 3.63 -7.17 5.64
N SER A 13 4.64 -6.61 6.32
CA SER A 13 4.52 -6.11 7.69
C SER A 13 5.44 -4.90 7.90
N ALA A 14 5.27 -4.19 9.02
CA ALA A 14 6.15 -3.09 9.39
C ALA A 14 7.61 -3.56 9.55
N ASP A 15 7.83 -4.72 10.17
CA ASP A 15 9.18 -5.27 10.32
C ASP A 15 9.82 -5.61 8.97
N ALA A 16 9.05 -6.18 8.06
CA ALA A 16 9.52 -6.47 6.70
C ALA A 16 9.88 -5.18 5.96
N PHE A 17 9.05 -4.16 6.03
CA PHE A 17 9.35 -2.83 5.48
C PHE A 17 10.62 -2.23 6.06
N ALA A 18 10.83 -2.34 7.37
CA ALA A 18 12.04 -1.84 8.01
C ALA A 18 13.30 -2.52 7.44
N GLN A 19 13.25 -3.83 7.18
CA GLN A 19 14.34 -4.56 6.54
C GLN A 19 14.59 -4.08 5.11
N VAL A 20 13.53 -3.89 4.33
CA VAL A 20 13.62 -3.35 2.97
C VAL A 20 14.28 -1.97 2.98
N ALA A 21 13.87 -1.09 3.90
CA ALA A 21 14.44 0.25 4.02
C ALA A 21 15.95 0.20 4.31
N LYS A 22 16.40 -0.72 5.18
CA LYS A 22 17.82 -0.92 5.47
C LYS A 22 18.59 -1.38 4.23
N ILE A 23 18.04 -2.35 3.50
CA ILE A 23 18.65 -2.87 2.27
C ILE A 23 18.80 -1.76 1.23
N VAL A 24 17.75 -0.96 1.04
CA VAL A 24 17.74 0.15 0.09
C VAL A 24 18.76 1.22 0.49
N ALA A 25 18.79 1.60 1.77
CA ALA A 25 19.74 2.59 2.26
C ALA A 25 21.19 2.14 2.07
N THR A 26 21.49 0.88 2.36
CA THR A 26 22.83 0.30 2.17
C THR A 26 23.21 0.31 0.69
N ALA A 27 22.31 -0.11 -0.18
CA ALA A 27 22.56 -0.11 -1.63
C ALA A 27 22.79 1.30 -2.16
N HIS A 28 22.04 2.27 -1.68
CA HIS A 28 22.21 3.67 -2.07
C HIS A 28 23.56 4.21 -1.65
N GLN A 29 24.02 3.89 -0.45
CA GLN A 29 25.35 4.29 0.03
C GLN A 29 26.48 3.68 -0.81
N GLN A 30 26.32 2.44 -1.25
CA GLN A 30 27.33 1.70 -2.01
C GLN A 30 27.36 2.11 -3.49
N ASP A 31 26.20 2.23 -4.11
CA ASP A 31 26.09 2.35 -5.57
C ASP A 31 25.58 3.73 -6.04
N GLY A 32 25.19 4.61 -5.14
CA GLY A 32 24.72 5.98 -5.43
C GLY A 32 23.29 6.03 -5.96
N GLN A 33 23.02 5.34 -7.08
CA GLN A 33 21.68 5.30 -7.67
C GLN A 33 21.03 3.94 -7.45
N VAL A 34 19.80 3.94 -6.95
CA VAL A 34 19.02 2.73 -6.72
C VAL A 34 17.62 2.92 -7.28
N VAL A 35 17.15 1.94 -8.05
CA VAL A 35 15.75 1.84 -8.47
C VAL A 35 15.10 0.74 -7.66
N VAL A 36 14.00 1.06 -7.00
CA VAL A 36 13.27 0.10 -6.18
C VAL A 36 11.96 -0.24 -6.87
N VAL A 37 11.74 -1.53 -7.12
CA VAL A 37 10.48 -2.05 -7.64
C VAL A 37 9.85 -2.89 -6.54
N THR A 38 8.66 -2.52 -6.11
CA THR A 38 7.99 -3.21 -5.00
C THR A 38 6.55 -3.56 -5.34
N SER A 39 6.09 -4.66 -4.78
CA SER A 39 4.67 -5.04 -4.79
C SER A 39 3.89 -4.25 -3.74
N ALA A 40 2.58 -4.34 -3.80
CA ALA A 40 1.72 -3.99 -2.67
C ALA A 40 1.99 -4.93 -1.49
N MET A 41 1.58 -4.54 -0.29
CA MET A 41 1.65 -5.41 0.88
C MET A 41 0.89 -6.71 0.62
N SER A 42 1.34 -7.78 1.28
CA SER A 42 0.74 -9.12 1.13
C SER A 42 -0.79 -9.08 1.30
N GLY A 43 -1.51 -9.65 0.34
CA GLY A 43 -2.97 -9.73 0.35
C GLY A 43 -3.71 -8.50 -0.18
N VAL A 44 -3.06 -7.36 -0.34
CA VAL A 44 -3.73 -6.11 -0.77
C VAL A 44 -4.31 -6.24 -2.17
N THR A 45 -3.56 -6.81 -3.11
CA THR A 45 -4.03 -6.98 -4.48
C THR A 45 -5.29 -7.84 -4.53
N ASP A 46 -5.33 -8.93 -3.78
CA ASP A 46 -6.51 -9.81 -3.73
C ASP A 46 -7.72 -9.11 -3.11
N ILE A 47 -7.52 -8.31 -2.08
CA ILE A 47 -8.60 -7.52 -1.47
C ILE A 47 -9.21 -6.57 -2.50
N LEU A 48 -8.36 -5.86 -3.26
CA LEU A 48 -8.81 -4.92 -4.28
C LEU A 48 -9.54 -5.63 -5.43
N ILE A 49 -9.01 -6.74 -5.92
CA ILE A 49 -9.61 -7.50 -7.02
C ILE A 49 -10.98 -8.05 -6.59
N ASN A 50 -11.07 -8.65 -5.42
CA ASN A 50 -12.32 -9.23 -4.93
C ASN A 50 -13.39 -8.16 -4.70
N ALA A 51 -13.00 -7.00 -4.18
CA ALA A 51 -13.90 -5.87 -3.99
C ALA A 51 -14.42 -5.33 -5.32
N ALA A 52 -13.56 -5.21 -6.33
CA ALA A 52 -13.94 -4.75 -7.67
C ALA A 52 -14.89 -5.72 -8.35
N LYS A 53 -14.64 -7.03 -8.26
CA LYS A 53 -15.52 -8.06 -8.81
C LYS A 53 -16.90 -8.04 -8.15
N ALA A 54 -16.96 -7.89 -6.84
CA ALA A 54 -18.21 -7.78 -6.12
C ALA A 54 -19.00 -6.53 -6.51
N ALA A 55 -18.32 -5.40 -6.69
CA ALA A 55 -18.92 -4.15 -7.14
C ALA A 55 -19.55 -4.32 -8.54
N ALA A 56 -18.86 -4.97 -9.45
CA ALA A 56 -19.37 -5.26 -10.80
C ALA A 56 -20.63 -6.15 -10.74
N ALA A 57 -20.75 -6.99 -9.72
CA ALA A 57 -21.93 -7.82 -9.48
C ALA A 57 -23.04 -7.11 -8.69
N GLY A 58 -22.86 -5.84 -8.35
CA GLY A 58 -23.84 -5.03 -7.62
C GLY A 58 -23.73 -5.05 -6.10
N ASP A 59 -22.71 -5.70 -5.54
CA ASP A 59 -22.50 -5.74 -4.10
C ASP A 59 -21.49 -4.66 -3.67
N ARG A 60 -21.97 -3.70 -2.88
CA ARG A 60 -21.20 -2.54 -2.44
C ARG A 60 -20.41 -2.79 -1.15
N ARG A 61 -20.76 -3.82 -0.38
CA ARG A 61 -20.13 -4.03 0.92
C ARG A 61 -18.65 -4.34 0.84
N PRO A 62 -18.18 -5.23 -0.06
CA PRO A 62 -16.77 -5.56 -0.10
C PRO A 62 -15.82 -4.38 -0.36
N TYR A 63 -16.17 -3.44 -1.24
CA TYR A 63 -15.27 -2.30 -1.47
C TYR A 63 -15.28 -1.28 -0.33
N ARG A 64 -16.37 -1.16 0.40
CA ARG A 64 -16.44 -0.32 1.60
C ARG A 64 -15.61 -0.91 2.73
N GLU A 65 -15.73 -2.21 2.96
CA GLU A 65 -14.94 -2.94 3.94
C GLU A 65 -13.45 -2.92 3.57
N ALA A 66 -13.13 -3.11 2.29
CA ALA A 66 -11.77 -3.04 1.78
C ALA A 66 -11.15 -1.67 2.03
N ARG A 67 -11.88 -0.59 1.77
CA ARG A 67 -11.43 0.78 2.05
C ARG A 67 -11.03 0.95 3.51
N ASP A 68 -11.89 0.53 4.43
CA ASP A 68 -11.64 0.68 5.86
C ASP A 68 -10.47 -0.20 6.32
N GLU A 69 -10.41 -1.43 5.88
CA GLU A 69 -9.32 -2.37 6.20
C GLU A 69 -7.98 -1.88 5.69
N LEU A 70 -7.92 -1.47 4.41
CA LEU A 70 -6.68 -1.01 3.79
C LEU A 70 -6.21 0.31 4.40
N MET A 71 -7.13 1.21 4.75
CA MET A 71 -6.78 2.43 5.45
C MET A 71 -6.14 2.15 6.81
N ALA A 72 -6.79 1.32 7.62
CA ALA A 72 -6.29 0.95 8.94
C ALA A 72 -4.93 0.26 8.85
N ARG A 73 -4.76 -0.66 7.93
CA ARG A 73 -3.52 -1.42 7.74
C ARG A 73 -2.35 -0.52 7.33
N HIS A 74 -2.57 0.38 6.37
CA HIS A 74 -1.52 1.30 5.92
C HIS A 74 -1.17 2.33 6.99
N GLN A 75 -2.17 2.85 7.70
CA GLN A 75 -1.93 3.77 8.81
C GLN A 75 -1.15 3.13 9.95
N MET A 76 -1.42 1.86 10.24
CA MET A 76 -0.69 1.14 11.28
C MET A 76 0.78 0.99 10.91
N VAL A 77 1.09 0.58 9.69
CA VAL A 77 2.46 0.43 9.21
C VAL A 77 3.17 1.79 9.21
N ALA A 78 2.54 2.83 8.68
CA ALA A 78 3.10 4.18 8.68
C ALA A 78 3.34 4.70 10.10
N GLY A 79 2.44 4.42 11.03
CA GLY A 79 2.57 4.81 12.43
C GLY A 79 3.76 4.16 13.12
N GLN A 80 4.13 2.95 12.72
CA GLN A 80 5.29 2.24 13.27
C GLN A 80 6.61 2.67 12.63
N LEU A 81 6.61 3.04 11.35
CA LEU A 81 7.82 3.31 10.60
C LEU A 81 8.17 4.80 10.45
N VAL A 82 7.18 5.67 10.47
CA VAL A 82 7.36 7.11 10.24
C VAL A 82 7.13 7.86 11.56
N SER A 83 8.22 8.33 12.18
CA SER A 83 8.15 9.02 13.45
C SER A 83 7.75 10.49 13.33
N ASP A 84 8.05 11.13 12.18
CA ASP A 84 7.67 12.52 11.94
C ASP A 84 6.16 12.65 11.75
N GLY A 85 5.51 13.44 12.62
CA GLY A 85 4.07 13.64 12.58
C GLY A 85 3.58 14.33 11.31
N VAL A 86 4.36 15.23 10.74
CA VAL A 86 4.01 15.93 9.48
C VAL A 86 4.04 14.96 8.30
N GLU A 87 5.10 14.16 8.19
CA GLU A 87 5.22 13.15 7.14
C GLU A 87 4.13 12.08 7.27
N ARG A 88 3.85 11.62 8.49
CA ARG A 88 2.82 10.63 8.75
C ARG A 88 1.43 11.16 8.36
N ALA A 89 1.13 12.42 8.67
CA ALA A 89 -0.13 13.06 8.28
C ALA A 89 -0.24 13.18 6.75
N ALA A 90 0.85 13.51 6.07
CA ALA A 90 0.88 13.58 4.60
C ALA A 90 0.62 12.21 3.97
N LEU A 91 1.20 11.14 4.51
CA LEU A 91 0.92 9.77 4.07
C LEU A 91 -0.55 9.41 4.30
N GLY A 92 -1.11 9.76 5.44
CA GLY A 92 -2.53 9.51 5.73
C GLY A 92 -3.46 10.14 4.71
N ARG A 93 -3.18 11.39 4.31
CA ARG A 93 -3.95 12.07 3.25
C ARG A 93 -3.79 11.39 1.90
N LEU A 94 -2.60 10.89 1.59
CA LEU A 94 -2.35 10.15 0.35
C LEU A 94 -3.13 8.84 0.33
N PHE A 95 -3.11 8.08 1.41
CA PHE A 95 -3.88 6.82 1.53
C PHE A 95 -5.37 7.10 1.34
N GLU A 96 -5.88 8.13 2.02
CA GLU A 96 -7.28 8.51 1.92
C GLU A 96 -7.68 8.88 0.48
N ALA A 97 -6.86 9.67 -0.20
CA ALA A 97 -7.12 10.06 -1.58
C ALA A 97 -7.10 8.87 -2.54
N ARG A 98 -6.16 7.95 -2.37
CA ARG A 98 -6.06 6.75 -3.21
C ARG A 98 -7.23 5.79 -2.98
N LEU A 99 -7.62 5.59 -1.74
CA LEU A 99 -8.76 4.72 -1.41
C LEU A 99 -10.09 5.32 -1.83
N ALA A 100 -10.25 6.64 -1.75
CA ALA A 100 -11.42 7.33 -2.29
C ALA A 100 -11.51 7.18 -3.81
N ALA A 101 -10.38 7.24 -4.52
CA ALA A 101 -10.34 7.00 -5.97
C ALA A 101 -10.74 5.56 -6.30
N PHE A 102 -10.28 4.58 -5.54
CA PHE A 102 -10.68 3.18 -5.69
C PHE A 102 -12.19 3.01 -5.49
N GLU A 103 -12.75 3.62 -4.46
CA GLU A 103 -14.19 3.57 -4.19
C GLU A 103 -14.99 4.16 -5.35
N ARG A 104 -14.55 5.28 -5.92
CA ARG A 104 -15.19 5.85 -7.11
C ARG A 104 -15.15 4.92 -8.31
N LEU A 105 -14.01 4.24 -8.54
CA LEU A 105 -13.90 3.24 -9.60
C LEU A 105 -14.88 2.08 -9.39
N CYS A 106 -14.98 1.58 -8.17
CA CYS A 106 -15.93 0.51 -7.85
C CYS A 106 -17.37 0.93 -8.10
N ARG A 107 -17.74 2.16 -7.74
CA ARG A 107 -19.07 2.70 -8.05
C ARG A 107 -19.33 2.79 -9.55
N SER A 108 -18.32 3.13 -10.33
CA SER A 108 -18.47 3.29 -11.78
C SER A 108 -18.70 1.98 -12.52
N VAL A 109 -18.32 0.84 -11.94
CA VAL A 109 -18.52 -0.49 -12.56
C VAL A 109 -19.76 -1.21 -12.05
N GLU A 110 -20.52 -0.61 -11.15
CA GLU A 110 -21.80 -1.14 -10.69
C GLU A 110 -22.81 -1.16 -11.85
N VAL A 111 -23.54 -2.25 -11.94
CA VAL A 111 -24.59 -2.41 -12.96
C VAL A 111 -25.96 -2.14 -12.39
#